data_4d6c7652b388a6867247376a413aeefc
#
_entry.id   4d6c7652b388a6867247376a413aeefc
#
_cell.length_a   1.000
_cell.length_b   1.000
_cell.length_c   1.000
_cell.angle_alpha   90.00
_cell.angle_beta   90.00
_cell.angle_gamma   90.00
#
_symmetry.space_group_name_H-M   'P 1'
#
loop_
_entity.id
_entity.type
_entity.pdbx_description
1 polymer ?
#
loop_
_entity_poly.entity_id
_entity_poly.type
_entity_poly.pdbx_seq_one_letter_code
_entity_poly.pdbx_strand_id
1 'polypeptide(L)'
;NITQNNGFLGSGFKVNIRGIGTTGTFSPLYVVDGVANGSIDGLNPSDIESLDVLKDAASAAIYGARAANGVILITTKRGKTGVAEVSYDGYVGVQNLYKIPTILNAQEYMMMQDEGRVMDGLSPYNWATYIPERDLQAIQNGTWKGTNWLKEVLNEGALVQNHAVNITGGTDRSRYAIGISYTNQEATMGVPGEFPEMNRYNFRVNSDHVVMKKGNLDFLKVGETINYKYSQTQGSFGTGGIYWNGVHNMLIMSPLMHPYNSDGDYYL
;
A
#
# COMPACT_ATOMS: atom_id res chain seq x y z
N ASN A 1 -0.67 -10.98 -14.29
CA ASN A 1 0.38 -10.08 -13.80
C ASN A 1 -0.15 -9.33 -12.58
N ILE A 2 0.63 -9.31 -11.51
CA ILE A 2 0.31 -8.59 -10.27
C ILE A 2 1.39 -7.54 -10.08
N THR A 3 1.00 -6.29 -9.97
CA THR A 3 1.89 -5.16 -9.73
C THR A 3 1.36 -4.32 -8.58
N GLN A 4 2.23 -3.79 -7.75
CA GLN A 4 1.83 -2.81 -6.75
C GLN A 4 1.46 -1.50 -7.45
N ASN A 5 0.37 -0.86 -7.06
CA ASN A 5 -0.09 0.38 -7.70
C ASN A 5 0.93 1.52 -7.56
N ASN A 6 1.43 1.70 -6.36
CA ASN A 6 2.48 2.64 -5.99
C ASN A 6 3.04 2.25 -4.62
N GLY A 7 4.03 2.99 -4.11
CA GLY A 7 4.66 2.74 -2.81
C GLY A 7 3.94 3.36 -1.61
N PHE A 8 2.77 3.97 -1.80
CA PHE A 8 2.05 4.61 -0.70
C PHE A 8 1.26 3.61 0.14
N LEU A 9 1.03 3.96 1.39
CA LEU A 9 0.25 3.16 2.34
C LEU A 9 -1.15 2.85 1.80
N GLY A 10 -1.53 1.60 1.90
CA GLY A 10 -2.87 1.14 1.50
C GLY A 10 -3.17 1.18 0.01
N SER A 11 -2.17 1.39 -0.84
CA SER A 11 -2.37 1.56 -2.30
C SER A 11 -2.79 0.30 -3.05
N GLY A 12 -2.87 -0.85 -2.41
CA GLY A 12 -3.31 -2.10 -2.99
C GLY A 12 -2.47 -2.60 -4.18
N PHE A 13 -2.92 -3.68 -4.77
CA PHE A 13 -2.27 -4.32 -5.93
C PHE A 13 -3.14 -4.20 -7.17
N LYS A 14 -2.51 -3.95 -8.31
CA LYS A 14 -3.15 -4.03 -9.62
C LYS A 14 -2.97 -5.44 -10.16
N VAL A 15 -4.09 -6.12 -10.39
CA VAL A 15 -4.11 -7.47 -10.96
C VAL A 15 -4.61 -7.41 -12.38
N ASN A 16 -3.82 -7.91 -13.34
CA ASN A 16 -4.21 -8.05 -14.73
C ASN A 16 -4.23 -9.54 -15.11
N ILE A 17 -5.37 -10.04 -15.55
CA ILE A 17 -5.55 -11.44 -15.96
C ILE A 17 -5.27 -11.63 -17.45
N ARG A 18 -5.80 -10.76 -18.32
CA ARG A 18 -5.76 -10.89 -19.80
C ARG A 18 -5.04 -9.78 -20.54
N GLY A 19 -4.22 -8.97 -19.86
CA GLY A 19 -3.61 -7.79 -20.47
C GLY A 19 -4.56 -6.60 -20.55
N ILE A 20 -4.12 -5.53 -21.24
CA ILE A 20 -4.88 -4.29 -21.36
C ILE A 20 -5.73 -4.38 -22.63
N GLY A 21 -6.98 -4.78 -22.51
CA GLY A 21 -7.92 -4.89 -23.63
C GLY A 21 -8.90 -3.72 -23.78
N THR A 22 -8.89 -2.76 -22.85
CA THR A 22 -9.81 -1.61 -22.82
C THR A 22 -9.09 -0.33 -22.44
N THR A 23 -9.65 0.82 -22.83
CA THR A 23 -9.18 2.15 -22.38
C THR A 23 -9.71 2.55 -21.01
N GLY A 24 -10.57 1.71 -20.39
CA GLY A 24 -11.18 1.93 -19.09
C GLY A 24 -10.46 1.22 -17.94
N THR A 25 -11.21 0.77 -16.94
CA THR A 25 -10.69 0.02 -15.80
C THR A 25 -10.38 -1.42 -16.20
N PHE A 26 -9.16 -1.88 -15.89
CA PHE A 26 -8.69 -3.24 -16.23
C PHE A 26 -8.79 -4.22 -15.05
N SER A 27 -9.28 -3.76 -13.91
CA SER A 27 -9.36 -4.60 -12.71
C SER A 27 -10.32 -5.77 -12.92
N PRO A 28 -9.93 -6.98 -12.51
CA PRO A 28 -10.82 -8.12 -12.52
C PRO A 28 -11.98 -7.92 -11.52
N LEU A 29 -13.04 -8.65 -11.70
CA LEU A 29 -14.10 -8.71 -10.72
C LEU A 29 -13.67 -9.64 -9.58
N TYR A 30 -13.67 -9.12 -8.36
CA TYR A 30 -13.45 -9.93 -7.16
C TYR A 30 -14.80 -10.43 -6.63
N VAL A 31 -14.89 -11.74 -6.38
CA VAL A 31 -16.07 -12.37 -5.78
C VAL A 31 -15.61 -13.07 -4.51
N VAL A 32 -16.01 -12.56 -3.35
CA VAL A 32 -15.67 -13.11 -2.05
C VAL A 32 -16.90 -13.81 -1.47
N ASP A 33 -16.80 -15.11 -1.23
CA ASP A 33 -17.89 -15.96 -0.72
C ASP A 33 -19.20 -15.81 -1.51
N GLY A 34 -19.09 -15.64 -2.83
CA GLY A 34 -20.22 -15.46 -3.73
C GLY A 34 -20.73 -14.02 -3.88
N VAL A 35 -20.18 -13.07 -3.13
CA VAL A 35 -20.54 -11.65 -3.21
C VAL A 35 -19.53 -10.89 -4.06
N ALA A 36 -20.01 -10.18 -5.08
CA ALA A 36 -19.16 -9.36 -5.94
C ALA A 36 -18.70 -8.10 -5.21
N ASN A 37 -17.39 -7.99 -4.97
CA ASN A 37 -16.74 -6.88 -4.33
C ASN A 37 -15.90 -6.05 -5.31
N GLY A 38 -15.78 -4.75 -5.06
CA GLY A 38 -14.93 -3.86 -5.86
C GLY A 38 -13.44 -3.96 -5.54
N SER A 39 -13.09 -4.44 -4.35
CA SER A 39 -11.71 -4.55 -3.85
C SER A 39 -11.58 -5.66 -2.82
N ILE A 40 -10.38 -6.22 -2.71
CA ILE A 40 -9.99 -7.19 -1.68
C ILE A 40 -9.09 -6.58 -0.60
N ASP A 41 -8.87 -5.28 -0.62
CA ASP A 41 -7.94 -4.58 0.30
C ASP A 41 -8.31 -4.72 1.78
N GLY A 42 -9.52 -5.17 2.06
CA GLY A 42 -10.01 -5.44 3.41
C GLY A 42 -9.88 -6.88 3.87
N LEU A 43 -9.47 -7.81 3.00
CA LEU A 43 -9.38 -9.21 3.34
C LEU A 43 -7.97 -9.55 3.86
N ASN A 44 -7.90 -10.20 5.03
CA ASN A 44 -6.62 -10.69 5.50
C ASN A 44 -6.26 -11.98 4.74
N PRO A 45 -5.04 -12.13 4.22
CA PRO A 45 -4.62 -13.35 3.53
C PRO A 45 -4.80 -14.62 4.37
N SER A 46 -4.65 -14.53 5.70
CA SER A 46 -4.84 -15.68 6.60
C SER A 46 -6.29 -16.18 6.65
N ASP A 47 -7.27 -15.36 6.21
CA ASP A 47 -8.67 -15.73 6.14
C ASP A 47 -9.04 -16.49 4.87
N ILE A 48 -8.15 -16.52 3.87
CA ILE A 48 -8.41 -17.14 2.58
C ILE A 48 -8.19 -18.65 2.69
N GLU A 49 -9.17 -19.43 2.22
CA GLU A 49 -9.06 -20.88 2.05
C GLU A 49 -8.62 -21.23 0.63
N SER A 50 -9.24 -20.60 -0.39
CA SER A 50 -8.84 -20.79 -1.79
C SER A 50 -9.00 -19.51 -2.61
N LEU A 51 -8.23 -19.44 -3.71
CA LEU A 51 -8.29 -18.40 -4.70
C LEU A 51 -8.31 -19.03 -6.09
N ASP A 52 -9.41 -18.84 -6.82
CA ASP A 52 -9.61 -19.35 -8.16
C ASP A 52 -9.71 -18.23 -9.18
N VAL A 53 -9.01 -18.33 -10.30
CA VAL A 53 -9.01 -17.31 -11.35
C VAL A 53 -9.74 -17.80 -12.58
N LEU A 54 -10.91 -17.25 -12.85
CA LEU A 54 -11.69 -17.55 -14.05
C LEU A 54 -11.18 -16.70 -15.22
N LYS A 55 -10.44 -17.33 -16.10
CA LYS A 55 -9.86 -16.67 -17.29
C LYS A 55 -10.77 -16.80 -18.50
N ASP A 56 -11.66 -17.79 -18.54
CA ASP A 56 -12.47 -18.10 -19.70
C ASP A 56 -13.80 -17.35 -19.70
N ALA A 57 -14.22 -16.88 -20.87
CA ALA A 57 -15.47 -16.15 -21.02
C ALA A 57 -16.69 -16.99 -20.63
N ALA A 58 -16.66 -18.31 -20.87
CA ALA A 58 -17.74 -19.22 -20.51
C ALA A 58 -17.92 -19.33 -19.00
N SER A 59 -16.81 -19.51 -18.24
CA SER A 59 -16.86 -19.60 -16.78
C SER A 59 -17.15 -18.25 -16.11
N ALA A 60 -16.79 -17.15 -16.76
CA ALA A 60 -17.06 -15.80 -16.27
C ALA A 60 -18.47 -15.28 -16.64
N ALA A 61 -19.17 -15.92 -17.57
CA ALA A 61 -20.46 -15.46 -18.12
C ALA A 61 -21.56 -15.26 -17.07
N ILE A 62 -21.55 -16.06 -15.99
CA ILE A 62 -22.53 -15.95 -14.89
C ILE A 62 -22.42 -14.61 -14.13
N TYR A 63 -21.28 -13.90 -14.26
CA TYR A 63 -21.06 -12.60 -13.63
C TYR A 63 -21.31 -11.42 -14.58
N GLY A 64 -21.77 -11.70 -15.81
CA GLY A 64 -22.16 -10.70 -16.82
C GLY A 64 -20.99 -9.83 -17.31
N ALA A 65 -21.31 -8.63 -17.81
CA ALA A 65 -20.34 -7.71 -18.42
C ALA A 65 -19.21 -7.27 -17.47
N ARG A 66 -19.45 -7.29 -16.15
CA ARG A 66 -18.43 -6.97 -15.14
C ARG A 66 -17.26 -7.95 -15.11
N ALA A 67 -17.45 -9.15 -15.66
CA ALA A 67 -16.43 -10.19 -15.73
C ALA A 67 -15.54 -10.13 -16.99
N ALA A 68 -15.71 -9.11 -17.84
CA ALA A 68 -14.96 -8.99 -19.10
C ALA A 68 -13.42 -9.01 -18.92
N ASN A 69 -12.92 -8.49 -17.79
CA ASN A 69 -11.51 -8.49 -17.43
C ASN A 69 -11.07 -9.73 -16.65
N GLY A 70 -11.94 -10.74 -16.51
CA GLY A 70 -11.74 -11.93 -15.67
C GLY A 70 -12.37 -11.79 -14.29
N VAL A 71 -12.48 -12.93 -13.61
CA VAL A 71 -13.04 -13.01 -12.26
C VAL A 71 -12.05 -13.72 -11.34
N ILE A 72 -11.89 -13.19 -10.15
CA ILE A 72 -11.12 -13.82 -9.06
C ILE A 72 -12.14 -14.23 -7.99
N LEU A 73 -12.31 -15.54 -7.85
CA LEU A 73 -13.13 -16.11 -6.79
C LEU A 73 -12.26 -16.32 -5.56
N ILE A 74 -12.71 -15.82 -4.44
CA ILE A 74 -12.06 -15.95 -3.15
C ILE A 74 -13.03 -16.64 -2.21
N THR A 75 -12.62 -17.80 -1.71
CA THR A 75 -13.35 -18.51 -0.68
C THR A 75 -12.65 -18.29 0.64
N THR A 76 -13.36 -17.79 1.64
CA THR A 76 -12.81 -17.62 2.96
C THR A 76 -12.98 -18.89 3.80
N LYS A 77 -12.14 -19.05 4.82
CA LYS A 77 -12.18 -20.18 5.74
C LYS A 77 -13.58 -20.34 6.34
N ARG A 78 -14.11 -21.55 6.28
CA ARG A 78 -15.43 -21.94 6.85
C ARG A 78 -15.25 -22.88 8.03
N GLY A 79 -16.26 -22.93 8.87
CA GLY A 79 -16.29 -23.87 9.99
C GLY A 79 -16.31 -25.33 9.52
N LYS A 80 -15.58 -26.17 10.24
CA LYS A 80 -15.54 -27.63 10.02
C LYS A 80 -16.15 -28.34 11.22
N THR A 81 -16.74 -29.52 10.99
CA THR A 81 -17.22 -30.36 12.09
C THR A 81 -16.02 -30.86 12.90
N GLY A 82 -16.07 -30.70 14.20
CA GLY A 82 -15.01 -31.12 15.10
C GLY A 82 -14.84 -30.20 16.30
N VAL A 83 -13.84 -30.47 17.09
CA VAL A 83 -13.43 -29.63 18.22
C VAL A 83 -12.98 -28.26 17.70
N ALA A 84 -13.22 -27.21 18.48
CA ALA A 84 -12.76 -25.89 18.14
C ALA A 84 -11.23 -25.86 18.00
N GLU A 85 -10.76 -25.41 16.84
CA GLU A 85 -9.34 -25.23 16.53
C GLU A 85 -9.04 -23.72 16.48
N VAL A 86 -7.97 -23.32 17.17
CA VAL A 86 -7.48 -21.95 17.20
C VAL A 86 -6.16 -21.92 16.47
N SER A 87 -6.04 -21.09 15.43
CA SER A 87 -4.79 -20.82 14.74
C SER A 87 -4.39 -19.36 14.87
N TYR A 88 -3.10 -19.12 14.99
CA TYR A 88 -2.48 -17.79 14.97
C TYR A 88 -1.48 -17.74 13.84
N ASP A 89 -1.63 -16.69 13.02
CA ASP A 89 -0.71 -16.35 11.93
C ASP A 89 -0.19 -14.93 12.16
N GLY A 90 1.13 -14.75 12.19
CA GLY A 90 1.69 -13.44 12.40
C GLY A 90 3.07 -13.26 11.76
N TYR A 91 3.35 -12.03 11.36
CA TYR A 91 4.68 -11.63 10.96
C TYR A 91 4.98 -10.20 11.38
N VAL A 92 6.27 -9.94 11.57
CA VAL A 92 6.84 -8.61 11.77
C VAL A 92 8.01 -8.49 10.80
N GLY A 93 8.10 -7.36 10.12
CA GLY A 93 9.16 -7.10 9.16
C GLY A 93 9.48 -5.63 9.06
N VAL A 94 10.53 -5.32 8.30
CA VAL A 94 10.93 -3.96 7.98
C VAL A 94 10.90 -3.75 6.47
N GLN A 95 10.50 -2.56 6.07
CA GLN A 95 10.43 -2.15 4.66
C GLN A 95 11.44 -1.05 4.41
N ASN A 96 12.14 -1.15 3.29
CA ASN A 96 13.04 -0.12 2.80
C ASN A 96 12.80 0.11 1.32
N LEU A 97 13.04 1.31 0.83
CA LEU A 97 13.01 1.56 -0.61
C LEU A 97 14.15 0.80 -1.29
N TYR A 98 13.79 0.00 -2.29
CA TYR A 98 14.76 -0.80 -3.04
C TYR A 98 15.74 0.06 -3.84
N LYS A 99 15.26 1.19 -4.38
CA LYS A 99 16.07 2.10 -5.21
C LYS A 99 15.58 3.53 -5.05
N ILE A 100 16.52 4.42 -4.80
CA ILE A 100 16.31 5.86 -4.74
C ILE A 100 16.98 6.47 -5.99
N PRO A 101 16.31 7.39 -6.71
CA PRO A 101 16.94 8.11 -7.80
C PRO A 101 18.18 8.87 -7.32
N THR A 102 19.22 8.91 -8.13
CA THR A 102 20.36 9.80 -7.89
C THR A 102 19.93 11.22 -8.23
N ILE A 103 20.09 12.12 -7.29
CA ILE A 103 19.89 13.56 -7.46
C ILE A 103 21.23 14.29 -7.50
N LEU A 104 21.23 15.45 -8.13
CA LEU A 104 22.40 16.29 -8.23
C LEU A 104 22.81 16.79 -6.83
N ASN A 105 24.10 16.81 -6.57
CA ASN A 105 24.65 17.51 -5.41
C ASN A 105 24.68 19.03 -5.68
N ALA A 106 25.05 19.83 -4.66
CA ALA A 106 25.05 21.30 -4.76
C ALA A 106 25.95 21.81 -5.89
N GLN A 107 27.14 21.25 -6.06
CA GLN A 107 28.07 21.66 -7.09
C GLN A 107 27.57 21.31 -8.50
N GLU A 108 27.09 20.09 -8.70
CA GLU A 108 26.50 19.62 -9.95
C GLU A 108 25.26 20.44 -10.33
N TYR A 109 24.43 20.77 -9.34
CA TYR A 109 23.26 21.63 -9.55
C TYR A 109 23.65 23.03 -10.01
N MET A 110 24.64 23.67 -9.36
CA MET A 110 25.14 25.00 -9.73
C MET A 110 25.69 24.97 -11.17
N MET A 111 26.50 23.97 -11.52
CA MET A 111 27.06 23.80 -12.86
C MET A 111 25.96 23.66 -13.90
N MET A 112 24.96 22.82 -13.65
CA MET A 112 23.85 22.60 -14.60
C MET A 112 23.02 23.89 -14.80
N GLN A 113 22.78 24.65 -13.73
CA GLN A 113 22.09 25.93 -13.79
C GLN A 113 22.88 26.96 -14.61
N ASP A 114 24.20 27.03 -14.41
CA ASP A 114 25.09 27.92 -15.16
C ASP A 114 25.15 27.56 -16.64
N GLU A 115 25.24 26.27 -16.97
CA GLU A 115 25.20 25.80 -18.36
C GLU A 115 23.87 26.15 -19.05
N GLY A 116 22.74 25.98 -18.35
CA GLY A 116 21.43 26.35 -18.88
C GLY A 116 21.36 27.83 -19.23
N ARG A 117 21.88 28.70 -18.36
CA ARG A 117 21.94 30.15 -18.63
C ARG A 117 22.83 30.49 -19.82
N VAL A 118 23.99 29.85 -19.93
CA VAL A 118 24.90 30.06 -21.06
C VAL A 118 24.25 29.65 -22.37
N MET A 119 23.51 28.55 -22.39
CA MET A 119 22.74 28.11 -23.56
C MET A 119 21.67 29.14 -23.97
N ASP A 120 21.09 29.85 -23.00
CA ASP A 120 20.12 30.93 -23.23
C ASP A 120 20.79 32.29 -23.60
N GLY A 121 22.15 32.32 -23.75
CA GLY A 121 22.92 33.51 -24.05
C GLY A 121 23.10 34.46 -22.87
N LEU A 122 22.88 33.98 -21.62
CA LEU A 122 23.04 34.75 -20.41
C LEU A 122 24.38 34.40 -19.72
N SER A 123 24.85 35.29 -18.86
CA SER A 123 26.02 35.00 -18.00
C SER A 123 25.66 33.99 -16.91
N PRO A 124 26.62 33.16 -16.47
CA PRO A 124 26.45 32.31 -15.28
C PRO A 124 25.97 33.10 -14.06
N TYR A 125 25.40 32.41 -13.08
CA TYR A 125 24.97 33.04 -11.86
C TYR A 125 26.15 33.58 -11.04
N ASN A 126 25.98 34.74 -10.43
CA ASN A 126 26.84 35.14 -9.33
C ASN A 126 26.32 34.50 -8.04
N TRP A 127 26.77 33.28 -7.76
CA TRP A 127 26.26 32.49 -6.65
C TRP A 127 26.44 33.13 -5.28
N ALA A 128 27.46 34.00 -5.09
CA ALA A 128 27.65 34.76 -3.86
C ALA A 128 26.48 35.72 -3.54
N THR A 129 25.62 36.01 -4.52
CA THR A 129 24.39 36.82 -4.30
C THR A 129 23.24 35.97 -3.75
N TYR A 130 23.26 34.66 -3.98
CA TYR A 130 22.15 33.75 -3.68
C TYR A 130 22.44 32.81 -2.50
N ILE A 131 23.72 32.57 -2.19
CA ILE A 131 24.17 31.61 -1.19
C ILE A 131 25.08 32.34 -0.20
N PRO A 132 24.89 32.12 1.13
CA PRO A 132 25.81 32.65 2.13
C PRO A 132 27.26 32.24 1.84
N GLU A 133 28.18 33.17 2.06
CA GLU A 133 29.63 32.97 1.81
C GLU A 133 30.15 31.66 2.46
N ARG A 134 29.72 31.39 3.68
CA ARG A 134 30.10 30.18 4.43
C ARG A 134 29.73 28.91 3.65
N ASP A 135 28.50 28.87 3.12
CA ASP A 135 27.95 27.69 2.44
C ASP A 135 28.56 27.54 1.03
N LEU A 136 28.80 28.64 0.35
CA LEU A 136 29.52 28.66 -0.93
C LEU A 136 30.91 28.09 -0.79
N GLN A 137 31.69 28.52 0.23
CA GLN A 137 33.00 27.98 0.55
C GLN A 137 32.95 26.50 0.91
N ALA A 138 31.92 26.08 1.65
CA ALA A 138 31.73 24.66 2.03
C ALA A 138 31.43 23.78 0.81
N ILE A 139 30.67 24.28 -0.18
CA ILE A 139 30.45 23.59 -1.47
C ILE A 139 31.75 23.50 -2.27
N GLN A 140 32.50 24.62 -2.38
CA GLN A 140 33.71 24.68 -3.18
C GLN A 140 34.81 23.77 -2.64
N ASN A 141 34.96 23.68 -1.33
CA ASN A 141 35.96 22.81 -0.69
C ASN A 141 35.45 21.37 -0.44
N GLY A 142 34.19 21.06 -0.83
CA GLY A 142 33.60 19.74 -0.75
C GLY A 142 33.17 19.28 0.64
N THR A 143 33.19 20.17 1.65
CA THR A 143 32.76 19.84 3.01
C THR A 143 31.27 19.78 3.18
N TRP A 144 30.52 20.45 2.31
CA TRP A 144 29.07 20.32 2.20
C TRP A 144 28.66 20.03 0.74
N LYS A 145 27.96 18.93 0.55
CA LYS A 145 27.51 18.49 -0.79
C LYS A 145 26.10 18.95 -1.13
N GLY A 146 25.48 19.76 -0.28
CA GLY A 146 24.07 20.13 -0.39
C GLY A 146 23.13 19.11 0.27
N THR A 147 21.89 19.47 0.34
CA THR A 147 20.83 18.66 0.95
C THR A 147 20.28 17.64 -0.06
N ASN A 148 20.28 16.39 0.34
CA ASN A 148 19.60 15.33 -0.41
C ASN A 148 18.18 15.16 0.14
N TRP A 149 17.24 15.92 -0.39
CA TRP A 149 15.86 15.97 0.08
C TRP A 149 15.15 14.61 0.07
N LEU A 150 15.49 13.71 -0.87
CA LEU A 150 14.93 12.35 -0.86
C LEU A 150 15.40 11.56 0.36
N LYS A 151 16.66 11.75 0.80
CA LYS A 151 17.16 11.07 1.99
C LYS A 151 16.59 11.64 3.28
N GLU A 152 16.32 12.94 3.32
CA GLU A 152 15.74 13.60 4.50
C GLU A 152 14.34 13.04 4.85
N VAL A 153 13.58 12.59 3.84
CA VAL A 153 12.22 12.09 4.04
C VAL A 153 12.12 10.56 4.09
N LEU A 154 13.25 9.85 4.10
CA LEU A 154 13.26 8.38 4.17
C LEU A 154 12.99 7.89 5.60
N ASN A 155 12.15 6.88 5.70
CA ASN A 155 12.00 6.04 6.87
C ASN A 155 12.73 4.71 6.62
N GLU A 156 14.00 4.66 6.99
CA GLU A 156 14.78 3.42 6.88
C GLU A 156 14.33 2.44 7.97
N GLY A 157 13.94 1.24 7.57
CA GLY A 157 13.42 0.22 8.48
C GLY A 157 11.96 0.42 8.89
N ALA A 158 11.13 1.03 8.02
CA ALA A 158 9.70 1.20 8.27
C ALA A 158 9.05 -0.12 8.69
N LEU A 159 8.37 -0.12 9.83
CA LEU A 159 7.78 -1.32 10.42
C LEU A 159 6.56 -1.77 9.63
N VAL A 160 6.45 -3.08 9.45
CA VAL A 160 5.23 -3.74 9.00
C VAL A 160 4.95 -4.94 9.87
N GLN A 161 3.72 -5.07 10.37
CA GLN A 161 3.30 -6.20 11.16
C GLN A 161 1.87 -6.61 10.85
N ASN A 162 1.62 -7.90 10.95
CA ASN A 162 0.30 -8.48 10.81
C ASN A 162 0.14 -9.58 11.86
N HIS A 163 -1.00 -9.58 12.52
CA HIS A 163 -1.38 -10.57 13.52
C HIS A 163 -2.81 -11.02 13.24
N ALA A 164 -3.02 -12.30 13.07
CA ALA A 164 -4.34 -12.87 12.81
C ALA A 164 -4.61 -14.08 13.69
N VAL A 165 -5.79 -14.13 14.28
CA VAL A 165 -6.31 -15.27 15.03
C VAL A 165 -7.54 -15.78 14.30
N ASN A 166 -7.57 -17.08 14.02
CA ASN A 166 -8.70 -17.76 13.44
C ASN A 166 -9.18 -18.87 14.39
N ILE A 167 -10.49 -18.94 14.58
CA ILE A 167 -11.17 -19.97 15.38
C ILE A 167 -12.16 -20.67 14.47
N THR A 168 -12.00 -21.97 14.26
CA THR A 168 -12.91 -22.78 13.46
C THR A 168 -13.40 -23.96 14.28
N GLY A 169 -14.66 -24.34 14.09
CA GLY A 169 -15.21 -25.49 14.80
C GLY A 169 -16.65 -25.73 14.43
N GLY A 170 -17.25 -26.73 15.06
CA GLY A 170 -18.66 -26.97 14.89
C GLY A 170 -19.09 -28.41 15.10
N THR A 171 -20.37 -28.63 14.93
CA THR A 171 -21.05 -29.92 14.97
C THR A 171 -21.62 -30.23 13.59
N ASP A 172 -22.30 -31.36 13.44
CA ASP A 172 -23.04 -31.70 12.22
C ASP A 172 -24.17 -30.72 11.91
N ARG A 173 -24.60 -29.94 12.89
CA ARG A 173 -25.71 -28.98 12.73
C ARG A 173 -25.27 -27.53 12.68
N SER A 174 -24.16 -27.19 13.30
CA SER A 174 -23.69 -25.82 13.38
C SER A 174 -22.18 -25.77 13.20
N ARG A 175 -21.72 -24.97 12.24
CA ARG A 175 -20.29 -24.76 11.98
C ARG A 175 -20.02 -23.28 11.98
N TYR A 176 -18.84 -22.90 12.46
CA TYR A 176 -18.45 -21.50 12.53
C TYR A 176 -16.96 -21.33 12.23
N ALA A 177 -16.62 -20.19 11.65
CA ALA A 177 -15.28 -19.69 11.51
C ALA A 177 -15.27 -18.20 11.88
N ILE A 178 -14.42 -17.84 12.83
CA ILE A 178 -14.24 -16.46 13.30
C ILE A 178 -12.79 -16.09 13.05
N GLY A 179 -12.57 -14.95 12.40
CA GLY A 179 -11.25 -14.38 12.14
C GLY A 179 -11.17 -12.98 12.73
N ILE A 180 -10.07 -12.70 13.42
CA ILE A 180 -9.73 -11.36 13.90
C ILE A 180 -8.31 -11.07 13.45
N SER A 181 -8.06 -9.92 12.82
CA SER A 181 -6.71 -9.54 12.47
C SER A 181 -6.43 -8.06 12.67
N TYR A 182 -5.16 -7.79 12.95
CA TYR A 182 -4.58 -6.46 13.06
C TYR A 182 -3.40 -6.36 12.10
N THR A 183 -3.36 -5.28 11.33
CA THR A 183 -2.24 -4.95 10.45
C THR A 183 -1.82 -3.52 10.73
N ASN A 184 -0.53 -3.32 10.97
CA ASN A 184 0.09 -2.01 11.02
C ASN A 184 1.17 -1.93 9.94
N GLN A 185 1.24 -0.81 9.26
CA GLN A 185 2.25 -0.53 8.26
C GLN A 185 2.68 0.92 8.34
N GLU A 186 3.97 1.16 8.50
CA GLU A 186 4.57 2.48 8.40
C GLU A 186 4.97 2.78 6.95
N ALA A 187 4.92 4.06 6.58
CA ALA A 187 5.40 4.51 5.28
C ALA A 187 6.93 4.53 5.24
N THR A 188 7.49 4.19 4.08
CA THR A 188 8.92 4.30 3.81
C THR A 188 9.39 5.73 3.53
N MET A 189 8.45 6.67 3.42
CA MET A 189 8.73 8.10 3.24
C MET A 189 7.73 8.93 4.03
N GLY A 190 8.19 10.04 4.58
CA GLY A 190 7.36 10.97 5.35
C GLY A 190 8.16 12.13 5.89
N VAL A 191 7.55 12.96 6.71
CA VAL A 191 8.26 13.98 7.47
C VAL A 191 8.99 13.28 8.62
N PRO A 192 10.30 13.54 8.83
CA PRO A 192 11.04 12.95 9.94
C PRO A 192 10.35 13.18 11.29
N GLY A 193 10.17 12.09 12.04
CA GLY A 193 9.44 12.10 13.32
C GLY A 193 7.91 11.97 13.22
N GLU A 194 7.33 12.13 12.01
CA GLU A 194 5.88 12.01 11.76
C GLU A 194 5.62 11.17 10.50
N PHE A 195 6.22 9.99 10.44
CA PHE A 195 6.01 9.11 9.30
C PHE A 195 4.56 8.63 9.24
N PRO A 196 3.93 8.66 8.05
CA PRO A 196 2.59 8.13 7.90
C PRO A 196 2.51 6.66 8.30
N GLU A 197 1.44 6.28 8.96
CA GLU A 197 1.17 4.90 9.32
C GLU A 197 -0.28 4.52 9.03
N MET A 198 -0.50 3.25 8.76
CA MET A 198 -1.83 2.68 8.56
C MET A 198 -2.07 1.58 9.57
N ASN A 199 -3.16 1.71 10.31
CA ASN A 199 -3.68 0.70 11.22
C ASN A 199 -4.97 0.12 10.63
N ARG A 200 -5.04 -1.21 10.52
CA ARG A 200 -6.20 -1.91 10.00
C ARG A 200 -6.61 -3.04 10.94
N TYR A 201 -7.90 -3.07 11.25
CA TYR A 201 -8.55 -4.11 12.04
C TYR A 201 -9.59 -4.80 11.17
N ASN A 202 -9.54 -6.11 11.11
CA ASN A 202 -10.55 -6.91 10.42
C ASN A 202 -11.20 -7.86 11.42
N PHE A 203 -12.52 -8.04 11.26
CA PHE A 203 -13.31 -9.00 11.97
C PHE A 203 -14.18 -9.74 10.96
N ARG A 204 -14.16 -11.07 11.02
CA ARG A 204 -14.93 -11.92 10.12
C ARG A 204 -15.61 -13.02 10.91
N VAL A 205 -16.87 -13.27 10.57
CA VAL A 205 -17.64 -14.41 11.06
C VAL A 205 -18.30 -15.08 9.85
N ASN A 206 -18.10 -16.38 9.73
CA ASN A 206 -18.86 -17.25 8.85
C ASN A 206 -19.51 -18.32 9.70
N SER A 207 -20.82 -18.50 9.58
CA SER A 207 -21.50 -19.62 10.23
C SER A 207 -22.54 -20.24 9.32
N ASP A 208 -22.73 -21.56 9.49
CA ASP A 208 -23.73 -22.35 8.81
C ASP A 208 -24.49 -23.19 9.83
N HIS A 209 -25.82 -23.10 9.82
CA HIS A 209 -26.69 -23.79 10.74
C HIS A 209 -27.75 -24.63 10.01
N VAL A 210 -27.86 -25.89 10.34
CA VAL A 210 -28.99 -26.77 9.90
C VAL A 210 -30.11 -26.61 10.90
N VAL A 211 -31.08 -25.77 10.54
CA VAL A 211 -32.25 -25.45 11.38
C VAL A 211 -33.24 -26.59 11.42
N MET A 212 -33.51 -27.22 10.27
CA MET A 212 -34.47 -28.31 10.16
C MET A 212 -33.84 -29.49 9.39
N LYS A 213 -34.01 -30.69 9.97
CA LYS A 213 -33.71 -31.98 9.30
C LYS A 213 -34.95 -32.80 9.12
N LYS A 214 -35.05 -33.50 7.97
CA LYS A 214 -36.08 -34.51 7.72
C LYS A 214 -35.36 -35.81 7.36
N GLY A 215 -35.26 -36.72 8.33
CA GLY A 215 -34.38 -37.89 8.23
C GLY A 215 -32.90 -37.47 8.06
N ASN A 216 -32.27 -37.97 7.01
CA ASN A 216 -30.88 -37.61 6.67
C ASN A 216 -30.78 -36.36 5.77
N LEU A 217 -31.89 -35.72 5.40
CA LEU A 217 -31.89 -34.54 4.56
C LEU A 217 -31.90 -33.27 5.40
N ASP A 218 -30.95 -32.38 5.15
CA ASP A 218 -30.94 -31.03 5.72
C ASP A 218 -31.97 -30.18 4.95
N PHE A 219 -33.15 -30.02 5.56
CA PHE A 219 -34.30 -29.36 4.92
C PHE A 219 -34.19 -27.85 4.90
N LEU A 220 -33.66 -27.27 5.97
CA LEU A 220 -33.46 -25.82 6.07
C LEU A 220 -32.05 -25.55 6.65
N LYS A 221 -31.26 -24.86 5.84
CA LYS A 221 -29.95 -24.33 6.26
C LYS A 221 -29.99 -22.82 6.26
N VAL A 222 -29.40 -22.21 7.29
CA VAL A 222 -29.19 -20.76 7.39
C VAL A 222 -27.71 -20.55 7.53
N GLY A 223 -27.13 -19.72 6.65
CA GLY A 223 -25.73 -19.32 6.69
C GLY A 223 -25.64 -17.81 6.81
N GLU A 224 -24.63 -17.35 7.51
CA GLU A 224 -24.31 -15.93 7.63
C GLU A 224 -22.83 -15.70 7.40
N THR A 225 -22.53 -14.58 6.72
CA THR A 225 -21.17 -14.11 6.49
C THR A 225 -21.11 -12.63 6.84
N ILE A 226 -20.34 -12.29 7.86
CA ILE A 226 -20.12 -10.93 8.32
C ILE A 226 -18.63 -10.62 8.13
N ASN A 227 -18.35 -9.54 7.39
CA ASN A 227 -16.99 -9.00 7.27
C ASN A 227 -17.02 -7.53 7.67
N TYR A 228 -16.23 -7.17 8.66
CA TYR A 228 -16.06 -5.80 9.11
C TYR A 228 -14.59 -5.41 9.02
N LYS A 229 -14.34 -4.26 8.39
CA LYS A 229 -13.01 -3.66 8.29
C LYS A 229 -13.04 -2.24 8.83
N TYR A 230 -12.13 -1.94 9.74
CA TYR A 230 -11.80 -0.58 10.14
C TYR A 230 -10.35 -0.29 9.75
N SER A 231 -10.11 0.81 9.03
CA SER A 231 -8.77 1.21 8.63
C SER A 231 -8.60 2.69 8.89
N GLN A 232 -7.55 3.04 9.61
CA GLN A 232 -7.15 4.40 9.90
C GLN A 232 -5.75 4.63 9.35
N THR A 233 -5.58 5.72 8.60
CA THR A 233 -4.26 6.18 8.15
C THR A 233 -4.01 7.53 8.80
N GLN A 234 -2.91 7.63 9.53
CA GLN A 234 -2.43 8.89 10.11
C GLN A 234 -1.30 9.43 9.25
N GLY A 235 -1.27 10.74 9.08
CA GLY A 235 -0.32 11.40 8.21
C GLY A 235 -0.59 11.15 6.73
N SER A 236 0.03 11.95 5.90
CA SER A 236 0.00 11.76 4.45
C SER A 236 1.30 12.33 3.87
N PHE A 237 1.97 11.50 3.08
CA PHE A 237 3.11 11.94 2.29
C PHE A 237 2.89 11.45 0.86
N GLY A 238 2.99 12.38 -0.11
CA GLY A 238 2.74 12.03 -1.50
C GLY A 238 1.26 12.03 -1.92
N THR A 239 0.36 12.56 -1.09
CA THR A 239 -1.02 12.84 -1.52
C THR A 239 -1.06 14.11 -2.35
N GLY A 240 -1.79 14.07 -3.44
CA GLY A 240 -1.88 15.16 -4.40
C GLY A 240 -1.84 14.64 -5.82
N GLY A 241 -1.92 15.53 -6.79
CA GLY A 241 -1.80 15.19 -8.20
C GLY A 241 -0.36 14.79 -8.58
N ILE A 242 -0.16 14.42 -9.84
CA ILE A 242 1.16 14.02 -10.38
C ILE A 242 2.23 15.11 -10.13
N TYR A 243 1.83 16.37 -10.11
CA TYR A 243 2.73 17.52 -9.98
C TYR A 243 2.82 18.12 -8.58
N TRP A 244 1.95 17.71 -7.65
CA TRP A 244 1.81 18.35 -6.33
C TRP A 244 1.80 17.30 -5.21
N ASN A 245 2.80 16.45 -5.19
CA ASN A 245 2.96 15.47 -4.12
C ASN A 245 4.34 15.61 -3.45
N GLY A 246 4.45 15.12 -2.22
CA GLY A 246 5.67 15.24 -1.43
C GLY A 246 6.91 14.71 -2.15
N VAL A 247 6.80 13.58 -2.86
CA VAL A 247 7.94 12.97 -3.58
C VAL A 247 8.40 13.87 -4.73
N HIS A 248 7.47 14.40 -5.53
CA HIS A 248 7.80 15.32 -6.61
C HIS A 248 8.47 16.59 -6.07
N ASN A 249 7.94 17.15 -4.98
CA ASN A 249 8.53 18.34 -4.36
C ASN A 249 9.98 18.09 -3.90
N MET A 250 10.27 16.92 -3.30
CA MET A 250 11.63 16.57 -2.90
C MET A 250 12.59 16.39 -4.09
N LEU A 251 12.08 15.99 -5.26
CA LEU A 251 12.88 15.85 -6.49
C LEU A 251 13.28 17.21 -7.10
N ILE A 252 12.43 18.23 -6.96
CA ILE A 252 12.63 19.55 -7.57
C ILE A 252 13.22 20.59 -6.60
N MET A 253 13.28 20.28 -5.29
CA MET A 253 13.87 21.20 -4.32
C MET A 253 15.36 21.38 -4.57
N SER A 254 15.80 22.64 -4.43
CA SER A 254 17.21 22.99 -4.58
C SER A 254 18.07 22.33 -3.50
N PRO A 255 19.16 21.65 -3.86
CA PRO A 255 20.10 21.10 -2.89
C PRO A 255 20.91 22.19 -2.12
N LEU A 256 20.76 23.45 -2.53
CA LEU A 256 21.44 24.61 -1.89
C LEU A 256 20.72 25.10 -0.62
N MET A 257 19.58 24.50 -0.27
CA MET A 257 18.84 24.87 0.93
C MET A 257 19.15 23.88 2.06
N HIS A 258 19.27 24.42 3.29
CA HIS A 258 19.37 23.60 4.49
C HIS A 258 17.97 23.16 4.95
N PRO A 259 17.80 21.92 5.44
CA PRO A 259 16.52 21.44 5.96
C PRO A 259 16.20 22.05 7.33
N TYR A 260 17.23 22.43 8.09
CA TYR A 260 17.09 22.92 9.46
C TYR A 260 17.75 24.30 9.63
N ASN A 261 17.18 25.12 10.50
CA ASN A 261 17.77 26.38 10.97
C ASN A 261 18.89 26.11 11.98
N SER A 262 19.50 27.20 12.51
CA SER A 262 20.58 27.11 13.53
C SER A 262 20.13 26.44 14.83
N ASP A 263 18.84 26.46 15.13
CA ASP A 263 18.25 25.92 16.35
C ASP A 263 17.83 24.47 16.21
N GLY A 264 17.93 23.90 14.99
CA GLY A 264 17.59 22.54 14.67
C GLY A 264 16.12 22.34 14.26
N ASP A 265 15.36 23.41 14.11
CA ASP A 265 13.99 23.39 13.62
C ASP A 265 13.98 23.40 12.08
N TYR A 266 12.91 22.84 11.48
CA TYR A 266 12.73 22.93 10.04
C TYR A 266 12.63 24.39 9.59
N TYR A 267 13.25 24.73 8.46
CA TYR A 267 12.96 25.98 7.77
C TYR A 267 11.48 25.98 7.33
N LEU A 268 10.70 26.90 7.87
CA LEU A 268 9.31 27.16 7.46
C LEU A 268 9.28 28.24 6.37
#